data_57d5287319e2abb6a79fee43cb51f24c
#
_entry.id   57d5287319e2abb6a79fee43cb51f24c
#
_cell.length_a   1.000
_cell.length_b   1.000
_cell.length_c   1.000
_cell.angle_alpha   90.00
_cell.angle_beta   90.00
_cell.angle_gamma   90.00
#
_symmetry.space_group_name_H-M   'P 1'
#
loop_
_entity.id
_entity.type
_entity.pdbx_description
1 polymer ?
#
loop_
_entity_poly.entity_id
_entity_poly.type
_entity_poly.pdbx_seq_one_letter_code
_entity_poly.pdbx_strand_id
1 'polypeptide(L)'
;MREDPDVILVGEMRDYETIQAVITLAETGHLVFSTLHTIGAPKTIDRIIDVFPPHKQAQIRAQLASVLQAVVTQQLLPLASGKGRAAALEIMIANDANIHDENKKKKKKKKKNQKILKNKKKEKNQI
;
A
#
# COMPACT_ATOMS: atom_id res chain seq x y z
N MET A 1 -0.55 -10.50 28.27
CA MET A 1 -0.86 -9.09 28.47
C MET A 1 -2.33 -8.96 28.79
N ARG A 2 -2.66 -8.51 29.99
CA ARG A 2 -4.06 -8.40 30.45
C ARG A 2 -4.65 -7.00 30.33
N GLU A 3 -3.88 -6.05 29.87
CA GLU A 3 -4.40 -4.74 29.50
C GLU A 3 -4.63 -4.77 28.00
N ASP A 4 -5.88 -4.60 27.59
CA ASP A 4 -6.27 -4.44 26.19
C ASP A 4 -6.08 -2.97 25.80
N PRO A 5 -4.89 -2.53 25.31
CA PRO A 5 -4.77 -1.20 24.81
C PRO A 5 -5.64 -1.07 23.56
N ASP A 6 -6.58 -0.14 23.57
CA ASP A 6 -7.45 0.11 22.41
C ASP A 6 -6.67 0.73 21.25
N VAL A 7 -5.59 1.44 21.57
CA VAL A 7 -4.75 2.14 20.61
C VAL A 7 -3.28 1.79 20.80
N ILE A 8 -2.62 1.40 19.73
CA ILE A 8 -1.20 1.04 19.71
C ILE A 8 -0.49 1.91 18.68
N LEU A 9 0.65 2.46 19.07
CA LEU A 9 1.55 3.16 18.17
C LEU A 9 2.79 2.29 17.91
N VAL A 10 3.00 1.94 16.64
CA VAL A 10 4.22 1.30 16.15
C VAL A 10 5.00 2.33 15.37
N GLY A 11 6.17 2.71 15.83
CA GLY A 11 6.92 3.85 15.31
C GLY A 11 7.16 3.80 13.81
N GLU A 12 7.60 2.67 13.29
CA GLU A 12 7.86 2.47 11.87
C GLU A 12 7.77 1.01 11.48
N MET A 13 7.21 0.73 10.29
CA MET A 13 7.19 -0.59 9.70
C MET A 13 8.25 -0.69 8.61
N ARG A 14 9.34 -1.42 8.85
CA ARG A 14 10.42 -1.62 7.89
C ARG A 14 10.52 -3.04 7.36
N ASP A 15 10.25 -4.01 8.21
CA ASP A 15 10.50 -5.42 7.93
C ASP A 15 9.21 -6.25 7.98
N TYR A 16 9.36 -7.47 7.50
CA TYR A 16 8.30 -8.46 7.46
C TYR A 16 7.67 -8.71 8.85
N GLU A 17 8.50 -8.88 9.87
CA GLU A 17 8.03 -9.26 11.21
C GLU A 17 7.19 -8.15 11.85
N THR A 18 7.63 -6.91 11.72
CA THR A 18 6.89 -5.75 12.24
C THR A 18 5.55 -5.57 11.53
N ILE A 19 5.53 -5.69 10.20
CA ILE A 19 4.30 -5.57 9.41
C ILE A 19 3.33 -6.69 9.73
N GLN A 20 3.82 -7.92 9.87
CA GLN A 20 2.98 -9.06 10.26
C GLN A 20 2.38 -8.86 11.65
N ALA A 21 3.17 -8.38 12.60
CA ALA A 21 2.71 -8.09 13.96
C ALA A 21 1.63 -7.00 13.97
N VAL A 22 1.81 -5.93 13.22
CA VAL A 22 0.83 -4.85 13.08
C VAL A 22 -0.50 -5.35 12.51
N ILE A 23 -0.45 -6.14 11.46
CA ILE A 23 -1.67 -6.72 10.85
C ILE A 23 -2.38 -7.63 11.85
N THR A 24 -1.65 -8.47 12.56
CA THR A 24 -2.21 -9.36 13.60
C THR A 24 -2.86 -8.58 14.73
N LEU A 25 -2.23 -7.52 15.23
CA LEU A 25 -2.80 -6.66 16.25
C LEU A 25 -4.08 -5.96 15.77
N ALA A 26 -4.11 -5.50 14.54
CA ALA A 26 -5.29 -4.89 13.95
C ALA A 26 -6.44 -5.88 13.78
N GLU A 27 -6.16 -7.13 13.41
CA GLU A 27 -7.16 -8.20 13.31
C GLU A 27 -7.77 -8.58 14.68
N THR A 28 -7.04 -8.40 15.76
CA THR A 28 -7.52 -8.65 17.12
C THR A 28 -8.31 -7.49 17.75
N GLY A 29 -8.69 -6.49 16.97
CA GLY A 29 -9.57 -5.39 17.36
C GLY A 29 -8.87 -4.14 17.88
N HIS A 30 -7.53 -4.06 17.79
CA HIS A 30 -6.78 -2.87 18.16
C HIS A 30 -6.75 -1.84 17.04
N LEU A 31 -6.80 -0.57 17.38
CA LEU A 31 -6.48 0.52 16.46
C LEU A 31 -4.97 0.74 16.48
N VAL A 32 -4.32 0.49 15.36
CA VAL A 32 -2.86 0.59 15.23
C VAL A 32 -2.49 1.75 14.31
N PHE A 33 -1.63 2.63 14.80
CA PHE A 33 -0.97 3.67 14.00
C PHE A 33 0.48 3.29 13.73
N SER A 34 0.91 3.43 12.50
CA SER A 34 2.30 3.23 12.13
C SER A 34 2.69 4.08 10.94
N THR A 35 3.99 4.12 10.65
CA THR A 35 4.54 4.93 9.56
C THR A 35 5.35 4.09 8.58
N LEU A 36 5.36 4.55 7.33
CA LEU A 36 6.23 4.06 6.27
C LEU A 36 6.82 5.26 5.51
N HIS A 37 7.96 5.05 4.86
CA HIS A 37 8.59 6.04 3.99
C HIS A 37 8.14 5.83 2.53
N THR A 38 6.92 6.24 2.22
CA THR A 38 6.35 6.15 0.88
C THR A 38 5.59 7.42 0.54
N ILE A 39 5.45 7.69 -0.74
CA ILE A 39 4.65 8.80 -1.27
C ILE A 39 3.47 8.21 -2.04
N GLY A 40 2.25 8.59 -1.63
CA GLY A 40 1.02 8.11 -2.25
C GLY A 40 0.46 6.84 -1.61
N ALA A 41 -0.85 6.80 -1.39
CA ALA A 41 -1.52 5.69 -0.74
C ALA A 41 -1.37 4.35 -1.50
N PRO A 42 -1.48 4.29 -2.85
CA PRO A 42 -1.28 3.05 -3.58
C PRO A 42 0.11 2.45 -3.40
N LYS A 43 1.16 3.30 -3.41
CA LYS A 43 2.54 2.85 -3.19
C LYS A 43 2.77 2.35 -1.77
N THR A 44 2.11 2.94 -0.79
CA THR A 44 2.15 2.50 0.60
C THR A 44 1.60 1.09 0.75
N ILE A 45 0.45 0.81 0.18
CA ILE A 45 -0.17 -0.52 0.18
C ILE A 45 0.73 -1.53 -0.53
N ASP A 46 1.28 -1.17 -1.68
CA ASP A 46 2.20 -2.03 -2.42
C ASP A 46 3.47 -2.35 -1.63
N ARG A 47 4.03 -1.36 -0.94
CA ARG A 47 5.20 -1.55 -0.09
C ARG A 47 4.94 -2.54 1.03
N ILE A 48 3.79 -2.46 1.68
CA ILE A 48 3.39 -3.40 2.73
C ILE A 48 3.29 -4.82 2.17
N ILE A 49 2.69 -4.99 1.01
CA ILE A 49 2.46 -6.30 0.40
C ILE A 49 3.76 -6.91 -0.15
N ASP A 50 4.63 -6.09 -0.72
CA ASP A 50 5.86 -6.54 -1.40
C ASP A 50 6.91 -7.14 -0.46
N VAL A 51 6.84 -6.88 0.86
CA VAL A 51 7.73 -7.53 1.84
C VAL A 51 7.38 -8.99 2.07
N PHE A 52 6.18 -9.43 1.68
CA PHE A 52 5.75 -10.82 1.83
C PHE A 52 6.11 -11.66 0.60
N PRO A 53 6.39 -12.96 0.78
CA PRO A 53 6.61 -13.88 -0.34
C PRO A 53 5.42 -13.89 -1.30
N PRO A 54 5.62 -14.12 -2.61
CA PRO A 54 4.54 -14.09 -3.61
C PRO A 54 3.34 -14.98 -3.29
N HIS A 55 3.56 -16.14 -2.69
CA HIS A 55 2.50 -17.08 -2.33
C HIS A 55 1.63 -16.60 -1.14
N LYS A 56 2.11 -15.64 -0.34
CA LYS A 56 1.37 -15.05 0.79
C LYS A 56 0.69 -13.72 0.42
N GLN A 57 1.06 -13.09 -0.67
CA GLN A 57 0.60 -11.74 -1.00
C GLN A 57 -0.92 -11.64 -1.17
N ALA A 58 -1.56 -12.64 -1.75
CA ALA A 58 -3.02 -12.66 -1.89
C ALA A 58 -3.74 -12.69 -0.53
N GLN A 59 -3.23 -13.49 0.40
CA GLN A 59 -3.75 -13.57 1.77
C GLN A 59 -3.56 -12.24 2.52
N ILE A 60 -2.37 -11.65 2.42
CA ILE A 60 -2.06 -10.36 3.08
C ILE A 60 -2.92 -9.24 2.50
N ARG A 61 -3.20 -9.22 1.20
CA ARG A 61 -4.14 -8.25 0.59
C ARG A 61 -5.53 -8.35 1.22
N ALA A 62 -6.05 -9.56 1.38
CA ALA A 62 -7.34 -9.78 2.00
C ALA A 62 -7.37 -9.35 3.48
N GLN A 63 -6.33 -9.69 4.24
CA GLN A 63 -6.20 -9.28 5.64
C GLN A 63 -6.09 -7.76 5.77
N LEU A 64 -5.24 -7.12 4.97
CA LEU A 64 -5.06 -5.68 4.97
C LEU A 64 -6.36 -4.96 4.56
N ALA A 65 -7.09 -5.49 3.58
CA ALA A 65 -8.38 -4.95 3.15
C ALA A 65 -9.40 -4.95 4.28
N SER A 66 -9.38 -5.94 5.16
CA SER A 66 -10.31 -6.06 6.28
C SER A 66 -9.98 -5.14 7.47
N VAL A 67 -8.72 -4.76 7.64
CA VAL A 67 -8.26 -4.02 8.84
C VAL A 67 -7.83 -2.58 8.55
N LEU A 68 -7.41 -2.26 7.33
CA LEU A 68 -6.96 -0.93 6.97
C LEU A 68 -8.09 0.09 7.09
N GLN A 69 -7.87 1.18 7.85
CA GLN A 69 -8.84 2.24 8.04
C GLN A 69 -8.55 3.43 7.13
N ALA A 70 -7.33 3.91 7.13
CA ALA A 70 -6.91 5.04 6.31
C ALA A 70 -5.41 5.01 6.05
N VAL A 71 -5.01 5.67 4.97
CA VAL A 71 -3.62 5.99 4.66
C VAL A 71 -3.52 7.49 4.46
N VAL A 72 -2.64 8.13 5.22
CA VAL A 72 -2.33 9.56 5.09
C VAL A 72 -0.90 9.67 4.59
N THR A 73 -0.71 10.25 3.43
CA THR A 73 0.61 10.53 2.89
C THR A 73 0.86 12.04 2.87
N GLN A 74 2.08 12.42 3.17
CA GLN A 74 2.49 13.81 3.26
C GLN A 74 3.69 14.06 2.36
N GLN A 75 3.62 15.17 1.62
CA GLN A 75 4.71 15.69 0.83
C GLN A 75 4.92 17.16 1.17
N LEU A 76 6.16 17.55 1.43
CA LEU A 76 6.50 18.95 1.64
C LEU A 76 6.85 19.59 0.29
N LEU A 77 6.14 20.66 -0.05
CA LEU A 77 6.33 21.42 -1.27
C LEU A 77 6.88 22.82 -0.94
N PRO A 78 7.80 23.36 -1.77
CA PRO A 78 8.26 24.72 -1.56
C PRO A 78 7.11 25.72 -1.76
N LEU A 79 7.06 26.75 -0.91
CA LEU A 79 6.12 27.85 -1.08
C LEU A 79 6.45 28.66 -2.33
N ALA A 80 5.45 29.26 -2.96
CA ALA A 80 5.63 30.13 -4.14
C ALA A 80 6.55 31.34 -3.85
N SER A 81 6.59 31.80 -2.59
CA SER A 81 7.50 32.85 -2.12
C SER A 81 8.99 32.43 -2.06
N GLY A 82 9.31 31.14 -2.23
CA GLY A 82 10.65 30.59 -2.07
C GLY A 82 11.15 30.49 -0.62
N LYS A 83 10.34 30.90 0.35
CA LYS A 83 10.68 30.86 1.78
C LYS A 83 9.75 29.89 2.51
N GLY A 84 10.28 28.73 2.88
CA GLY A 84 9.55 27.72 3.62
C GLY A 84 8.86 26.68 2.73
N ARG A 85 8.12 25.78 3.37
CA ARG A 85 7.43 24.66 2.71
C ARG A 85 6.00 24.55 3.22
N ALA A 86 5.12 24.07 2.36
CA ALA A 86 3.76 23.70 2.71
C ALA A 86 3.59 22.18 2.63
N ALA A 87 2.81 21.62 3.55
CA ALA A 87 2.45 20.21 3.50
C ALA A 87 1.30 20.00 2.51
N ALA A 88 1.51 19.10 1.55
CA ALA A 88 0.46 18.54 0.72
C ALA A 88 0.11 17.15 1.25
N LEU A 89 -1.17 16.93 1.55
CA LEU A 89 -1.67 15.67 2.10
C LEU A 89 -2.52 14.95 1.08
N GLU A 90 -2.33 13.63 0.99
CA GLU A 90 -3.25 12.71 0.33
C GLU A 90 -3.83 11.80 1.40
N ILE A 91 -5.15 11.77 1.51
CA ILE A 91 -5.87 10.97 2.49
C ILE A 91 -6.74 9.96 1.74
N MET A 92 -6.45 8.70 1.93
CA MET A 92 -7.29 7.60 1.46
C MET A 92 -8.01 6.98 2.63
N ILE A 93 -9.33 7.02 2.62
CA ILE A 93 -10.16 6.25 3.54
C ILE A 93 -10.38 4.89 2.91
N ALA A 94 -10.03 3.84 3.64
CA ALA A 94 -10.18 2.48 3.13
C ALA A 94 -11.65 2.07 3.05
N ASN A 95 -12.01 1.55 1.89
CA ASN A 95 -13.25 0.82 1.67
C ASN A 95 -12.97 -0.34 0.72
N ASP A 96 -13.88 -1.30 0.65
CA ASP A 96 -13.70 -2.49 -0.19
C ASP A 96 -13.44 -2.13 -1.66
N ALA A 97 -14.06 -1.07 -2.17
CA ALA A 97 -13.88 -0.60 -3.54
C ALA A 97 -12.46 -0.10 -3.80
N ASN A 98 -11.90 0.71 -2.90
CA ASN A 98 -10.56 1.29 -3.09
C ASN A 98 -9.47 0.24 -3.12
N ILE A 99 -9.57 -0.77 -2.28
CA ILE A 99 -8.59 -1.85 -2.18
C ILE A 99 -8.71 -2.81 -3.37
N HIS A 100 -9.92 -3.08 -3.85
CA HIS A 100 -10.14 -3.94 -5.02
C HIS A 100 -9.85 -3.26 -6.36
N ASP A 101 -10.07 -1.95 -6.49
CA ASP A 101 -9.83 -1.21 -7.74
C ASP A 101 -8.35 -1.11 -8.10
N GLU A 102 -7.46 -1.00 -7.13
CA GLU A 102 -6.02 -1.07 -7.37
C GLU A 102 -5.62 -2.42 -7.97
N ASN A 103 -6.23 -3.51 -7.52
CA ASN A 103 -6.01 -4.84 -8.09
C ASN A 103 -6.51 -4.95 -9.54
N LYS A 104 -7.64 -4.33 -9.87
CA LYS A 104 -8.18 -4.31 -11.25
C LYS A 104 -7.31 -3.48 -12.18
N LYS A 105 -6.82 -2.32 -11.73
CA LYS A 105 -5.91 -1.45 -12.51
C LYS A 105 -4.59 -2.15 -12.81
N LYS A 106 -4.00 -2.85 -11.84
CA LYS A 106 -2.76 -3.63 -12.04
C LYS A 106 -2.96 -4.81 -13.00
N LYS A 107 -4.07 -5.54 -12.88
CA LYS A 107 -4.39 -6.63 -13.81
C LYS A 107 -4.59 -6.13 -15.25
N LYS A 108 -5.26 -4.98 -15.43
CA LYS A 108 -5.41 -4.33 -16.75
C LYS A 108 -4.06 -3.88 -17.32
N LYS A 109 -3.20 -3.28 -16.50
CA LYS A 109 -1.86 -2.81 -16.92
C LYS A 109 -0.94 -3.99 -17.30
N LYS A 110 -0.95 -5.08 -16.52
CA LYS A 110 -0.22 -6.33 -16.87
C LYS A 110 -0.72 -6.95 -18.17
N LYS A 111 -2.03 -7.06 -18.37
CA LYS A 111 -2.61 -7.59 -19.61
C LYS A 111 -2.27 -6.72 -20.83
N LYS A 112 -2.28 -5.39 -20.67
CA LYS A 112 -1.90 -4.44 -21.74
C LYS A 112 -0.43 -4.59 -22.12
N ASN A 113 0.46 -4.69 -21.14
CA ASN A 113 1.89 -4.88 -21.38
C ASN A 113 2.20 -6.24 -22.02
N GLN A 114 1.54 -7.31 -21.59
CA GLN A 114 1.68 -8.62 -22.23
C GLN A 114 1.19 -8.64 -23.68
N LYS A 115 0.12 -7.89 -23.98
CA LYS A 115 -0.41 -7.77 -25.33
C LYS A 115 0.55 -7.01 -26.25
N ILE A 116 1.17 -5.94 -25.74
CA ILE A 116 2.19 -5.17 -26.46
C ILE A 116 3.44 -6.03 -26.73
N LEU A 117 3.90 -6.80 -25.75
CA LEU A 117 5.04 -7.69 -25.90
C LEU A 117 4.78 -8.82 -26.92
N LYS A 118 3.55 -9.38 -26.93
CA LYS A 118 3.17 -10.41 -27.92
C LYS A 118 3.10 -9.86 -29.33
N ASN A 119 2.62 -8.62 -29.52
CA ASN A 119 2.58 -7.97 -30.84
C ASN A 119 3.99 -7.67 -31.36
N LYS A 120 4.87 -7.12 -30.51
CA LYS A 120 6.28 -6.90 -30.88
C LYS A 120 7.05 -8.18 -31.25
N LYS A 121 6.71 -9.31 -30.61
CA LYS A 121 7.29 -10.62 -31.01
C LYS A 121 6.76 -11.12 -32.34
N LYS A 122 5.48 -10.89 -32.66
CA LYS A 122 4.90 -11.25 -33.95
C LYS A 122 5.50 -10.44 -35.11
N GLU A 123 5.71 -9.14 -34.92
CA GLU A 123 6.34 -8.26 -35.92
C GLU A 123 7.80 -8.67 -36.19
N LYS A 124 8.56 -9.09 -35.15
CA LYS A 124 9.94 -9.57 -35.33
C LYS A 124 10.04 -10.92 -36.06
N ASN A 125 9.00 -11.75 -36.00
CA ASN A 125 8.99 -13.06 -36.66
C ASN A 125 8.44 -13.02 -38.10
N GLN A 126 8.04 -11.85 -38.61
CA GLN A 126 7.54 -11.65 -39.99
C GLN A 126 8.60 -11.03 -40.91
N ILE A 127 9.80 -10.82 -40.44
CA ILE A 127 10.98 -10.43 -41.24
C ILE A 127 11.82 -11.73 -41.50
#